data_10e5db767526f2a8a673a47719d40050
#
_entry.id   10e5db767526f2a8a673a47719d40050
#
_cell.length_a   1.000
_cell.length_b   1.000
_cell.length_c   1.000
_cell.angle_alpha   90.00
_cell.angle_beta   90.00
_cell.angle_gamma   90.00
#
_symmetry.space_group_name_H-M   'P 1'
#
loop_
_entity.id
_entity.type
_entity.pdbx_description
1 polymer ?
#
loop_
_entity_poly.entity_id
_entity_poly.type
_entity_poly.pdbx_seq_one_letter_code
_entity_poly.pdbx_strand_id
1 'polypeptide(L)'
;MFSSNSEIRYTLIVAAAGVGKRMGLSYPKQFLEHNGKPLFINVLEIGEKSKLISDIIIVTGKELIKEVKYMCEKFKITKVKEIAEGGKERQDSIYNALKFCDKNSIVAVQDGVRPFFKEKYLEDAFNELKNNPYIDGVVVGVPVKDTIKVVNEEGIIISTPVRRALVAAQTPQVFRGKILIEAYEKAKEENFLGTDDSSLVEKYGGKVKISLGDYGNIKITTIEDISFLKREGD
;
A
#
# COMPACT_ATOMS: atom_id res chain seq x y z
N MET A 1 10.50 21.80 6.20
CA MET A 1 11.56 22.21 5.27
C MET A 1 12.57 21.08 5.21
N PHE A 2 12.76 20.48 4.05
CA PHE A 2 13.88 19.55 3.86
C PHE A 2 15.15 20.37 3.83
N SER A 3 16.11 20.06 4.71
CA SER A 3 17.44 20.69 4.74
C SER A 3 18.12 20.43 3.41
N SER A 4 18.75 21.46 2.86
CA SER A 4 19.37 21.52 1.54
C SER A 4 20.65 20.70 1.41
N ASN A 5 20.66 19.39 1.64
CA ASN A 5 21.72 18.46 1.19
C ASN A 5 21.55 17.00 1.66
N SER A 6 20.43 16.59 2.21
CA SER A 6 20.16 15.16 2.40
C SER A 6 19.31 14.67 1.23
N GLU A 7 19.81 13.70 0.46
CA GLU A 7 18.97 12.96 -0.48
C GLU A 7 17.74 12.45 0.26
N ILE A 8 16.56 12.87 -0.22
CA ILE A 8 15.30 12.41 0.38
C ILE A 8 15.21 10.92 0.14
N ARG A 9 15.22 10.13 1.22
CA ARG A 9 15.09 8.67 1.15
C ARG A 9 13.62 8.28 1.03
N TYR A 10 13.37 7.32 0.19
CA TYR A 10 12.07 6.67 0.06
C TYR A 10 12.12 5.26 0.63
N THR A 11 11.24 4.97 1.54
CA THR A 11 11.01 3.62 2.05
C THR A 11 9.71 3.07 1.47
N LEU A 12 9.77 1.91 0.80
CA LEU A 12 8.61 1.19 0.32
C LEU A 12 8.24 0.09 1.31
N ILE A 13 7.07 0.19 1.93
CA ILE A 13 6.49 -0.89 2.74
C ILE A 13 5.58 -1.73 1.84
N VAL A 14 5.86 -3.03 1.73
CA VAL A 14 5.02 -3.97 0.97
C VAL A 14 4.22 -4.84 1.94
N ALA A 15 2.90 -4.61 1.97
CA ALA A 15 1.96 -5.34 2.82
C ALA A 15 1.64 -6.72 2.20
N ALA A 16 2.23 -7.77 2.74
CA ALA A 16 2.09 -9.15 2.29
C ALA A 16 1.71 -10.13 3.42
N ALA A 17 1.10 -9.63 4.53
CA ALA A 17 0.70 -10.45 5.69
C ALA A 17 -0.72 -11.03 5.59
N GLY A 18 -1.51 -10.63 4.59
CA GLY A 18 -2.90 -11.07 4.47
C GLY A 18 -3.04 -12.56 4.17
N VAL A 19 -3.79 -13.29 5.00
CA VAL A 19 -4.01 -14.74 4.85
C VAL A 19 -5.03 -15.16 3.80
N GLY A 20 -5.63 -14.19 3.05
CA GLY A 20 -6.51 -14.51 1.93
C GLY A 20 -7.84 -15.21 2.28
N LYS A 21 -8.37 -15.06 3.50
CA LYS A 21 -9.59 -15.75 3.99
C LYS A 21 -10.76 -15.74 2.99
N ARG A 22 -10.93 -14.65 2.24
CA ARG A 22 -12.02 -14.48 1.25
C ARG A 22 -11.89 -15.34 0.00
N MET A 23 -10.71 -15.87 -0.27
CA MET A 23 -10.45 -16.68 -1.48
C MET A 23 -10.53 -18.19 -1.21
N GLY A 24 -10.64 -18.64 0.05
CA GLY A 24 -10.69 -20.07 0.40
C GLY A 24 -9.46 -20.87 -0.04
N LEU A 25 -8.33 -20.20 -0.33
CA LEU A 25 -7.11 -20.87 -0.77
C LEU A 25 -6.40 -21.54 0.40
N SER A 26 -5.75 -22.66 0.13
CA SER A 26 -4.91 -23.39 1.09
C SER A 26 -3.56 -22.71 1.37
N TYR A 27 -3.22 -21.69 0.60
CA TYR A 27 -1.98 -20.90 0.73
C TYR A 27 -2.26 -19.40 0.62
N PRO A 28 -1.37 -18.54 1.16
CA PRO A 28 -1.58 -17.10 1.15
C PRO A 28 -1.58 -16.52 -0.27
N LYS A 29 -2.56 -15.68 -0.59
CA LYS A 29 -2.81 -15.14 -1.93
C LYS A 29 -1.64 -14.34 -2.55
N GLN A 30 -0.75 -13.77 -1.74
CA GLN A 30 0.44 -13.06 -2.21
C GLN A 30 1.45 -13.96 -2.92
N PHE A 31 1.32 -15.28 -2.76
CA PHE A 31 2.11 -16.30 -3.48
C PHE A 31 1.42 -16.81 -4.76
N LEU A 32 0.19 -16.35 -5.07
CA LEU A 32 -0.36 -16.54 -6.41
C LEU A 32 0.63 -16.00 -7.44
N GLU A 33 0.73 -16.67 -8.57
CA GLU A 33 1.70 -16.31 -9.59
C GLU A 33 1.10 -15.44 -10.70
N HIS A 34 1.87 -14.47 -11.13
CA HIS A 34 1.69 -13.71 -12.36
C HIS A 34 3.02 -13.68 -13.11
N ASN A 35 3.02 -14.10 -14.39
CA ASN A 35 4.23 -14.22 -15.21
C ASN A 35 5.34 -15.08 -14.56
N GLY A 36 4.95 -16.21 -13.93
CA GLY A 36 5.88 -17.13 -13.26
C GLY A 36 6.52 -16.61 -11.98
N LYS A 37 5.96 -15.55 -11.37
CA LYS A 37 6.45 -14.94 -10.14
C LYS A 37 5.31 -14.71 -9.15
N PRO A 38 5.54 -14.90 -7.83
CA PRO A 38 4.57 -14.49 -6.81
C PRO A 38 4.15 -13.02 -6.96
N LEU A 39 2.88 -12.70 -6.64
CA LEU A 39 2.36 -11.34 -6.80
C LEU A 39 3.20 -10.28 -6.08
N PHE A 40 3.63 -10.56 -4.84
CA PHE A 40 4.44 -9.61 -4.09
C PHE A 40 5.83 -9.40 -4.72
N ILE A 41 6.39 -10.38 -5.41
CA ILE A 41 7.66 -10.23 -6.14
C ILE A 41 7.50 -9.26 -7.31
N ASN A 42 6.37 -9.29 -8.05
CA ASN A 42 6.12 -8.31 -9.11
C ASN A 42 6.14 -6.87 -8.54
N VAL A 43 5.59 -6.66 -7.34
CA VAL A 43 5.64 -5.36 -6.65
C VAL A 43 7.07 -5.01 -6.22
N LEU A 44 7.80 -5.96 -5.62
CA LEU A 44 9.17 -5.75 -5.17
C LEU A 44 10.13 -5.41 -6.31
N GLU A 45 9.98 -6.03 -7.48
CA GLU A 45 10.82 -5.74 -8.65
C GLU A 45 10.70 -4.29 -9.13
N ILE A 46 9.51 -3.68 -9.01
CA ILE A 46 9.33 -2.27 -9.32
C ILE A 46 10.10 -1.40 -8.31
N GLY A 47 9.97 -1.71 -7.01
CA GLY A 47 10.74 -1.03 -5.97
C GLY A 47 12.25 -1.20 -6.13
N GLU A 48 12.71 -2.42 -6.47
CA GLU A 48 14.12 -2.73 -6.72
C GLU A 48 14.71 -1.90 -7.87
N LYS A 49 13.96 -1.78 -8.98
CA LYS A 49 14.40 -1.04 -10.17
C LYS A 49 14.27 0.47 -10.01
N SER A 50 13.40 0.95 -9.15
CA SER A 50 13.15 2.38 -8.95
C SER A 50 14.36 3.08 -8.36
N LYS A 51 14.77 4.19 -8.97
CA LYS A 51 15.81 5.06 -8.43
C LYS A 51 15.35 5.87 -7.22
N LEU A 52 14.05 5.99 -7.01
CA LEU A 52 13.47 6.71 -5.88
C LEU A 52 13.54 5.88 -4.60
N ILE A 53 13.36 4.56 -4.69
CA ILE A 53 13.32 3.68 -3.52
C ILE A 53 14.74 3.36 -3.05
N SER A 54 15.05 3.73 -1.81
CA SER A 54 16.31 3.35 -1.14
C SER A 54 16.18 2.07 -0.33
N ASP A 55 15.08 1.91 0.38
CA ASP A 55 14.85 0.78 1.27
C ASP A 55 13.47 0.15 1.02
N ILE A 56 13.39 -1.17 1.11
CA ILE A 56 12.14 -1.93 1.09
C ILE A 56 11.96 -2.62 2.44
N ILE A 57 10.76 -2.53 3.00
CA ILE A 57 10.34 -3.28 4.19
C ILE A 57 9.16 -4.15 3.77
N ILE A 58 9.25 -5.44 4.00
CA ILE A 58 8.17 -6.39 3.70
C ILE A 58 7.47 -6.75 5.00
N VAL A 59 6.15 -6.80 5.00
CA VAL A 59 5.39 -7.31 6.15
C VAL A 59 4.70 -8.60 5.74
N THR A 60 4.97 -9.68 6.48
CA THR A 60 4.39 -10.99 6.20
C THR A 60 4.07 -11.76 7.48
N GLY A 61 3.33 -12.88 7.36
CA GLY A 61 3.11 -13.76 8.50
C GLY A 61 4.44 -14.30 9.05
N LYS A 62 4.50 -14.48 10.35
CA LYS A 62 5.71 -14.97 11.05
C LYS A 62 6.27 -16.26 10.44
N GLU A 63 5.38 -17.18 10.12
CA GLU A 63 5.68 -18.48 9.53
C GLU A 63 6.24 -18.38 8.10
N LEU A 64 5.98 -17.27 7.41
CA LEU A 64 6.38 -17.04 6.01
C LEU A 64 7.66 -16.24 5.86
N ILE A 65 8.23 -15.70 6.94
CA ILE A 65 9.44 -14.83 6.89
C ILE A 65 10.60 -15.53 6.17
N LYS A 66 10.84 -16.81 6.48
CA LYS A 66 11.92 -17.60 5.85
C LYS A 66 11.68 -17.79 4.36
N GLU A 67 10.44 -18.06 3.97
CA GLU A 67 10.06 -18.26 2.57
C GLU A 67 10.15 -16.97 1.77
N VAL A 68 9.65 -15.86 2.34
CA VAL A 68 9.76 -14.52 1.72
C VAL A 68 11.22 -14.14 1.52
N LYS A 69 12.08 -14.40 2.51
CA LYS A 69 13.53 -14.16 2.40
C LYS A 69 14.15 -14.97 1.26
N TYR A 70 13.87 -16.27 1.20
CA TYR A 70 14.32 -17.11 0.10
C TYR A 70 13.86 -16.61 -1.27
N MET A 71 12.59 -16.16 -1.38
CA MET A 71 12.07 -15.60 -2.63
C MET A 71 12.79 -14.30 -3.01
N CYS A 72 13.07 -13.42 -2.05
CA CYS A 72 13.84 -12.20 -2.31
C CYS A 72 15.24 -12.53 -2.86
N GLU A 73 15.92 -13.50 -2.28
CA GLU A 73 17.24 -13.97 -2.76
C GLU A 73 17.13 -14.57 -4.18
N LYS A 74 16.16 -15.46 -4.41
CA LYS A 74 15.89 -16.10 -5.70
C LYS A 74 15.64 -15.08 -6.82
N PHE A 75 14.88 -14.03 -6.54
CA PHE A 75 14.54 -12.99 -7.52
C PHE A 75 15.45 -11.76 -7.47
N LYS A 76 16.55 -11.83 -6.71
CA LYS A 76 17.59 -10.78 -6.63
C LYS A 76 17.03 -9.43 -6.19
N ILE A 77 16.13 -9.44 -5.20
CA ILE A 77 15.64 -8.22 -4.55
C ILE A 77 16.64 -7.85 -3.46
N THR A 78 17.42 -6.82 -3.68
CA THR A 78 18.58 -6.45 -2.84
C THR A 78 18.31 -5.28 -1.89
N LYS A 79 17.28 -4.46 -2.16
CA LYS A 79 16.91 -3.29 -1.35
C LYS A 79 16.10 -3.64 -0.09
N VAL A 80 15.83 -4.93 0.16
CA VAL A 80 15.08 -5.35 1.36
C VAL A 80 15.93 -5.12 2.59
N LYS A 81 15.51 -4.14 3.39
CA LYS A 81 16.14 -3.78 4.66
C LYS A 81 15.64 -4.66 5.81
N GLU A 82 14.34 -5.00 5.80
CA GLU A 82 13.70 -5.76 6.86
C GLU A 82 12.50 -6.55 6.34
N ILE A 83 12.24 -7.71 6.97
CA ILE A 83 11.02 -8.49 6.80
C ILE A 83 10.34 -8.53 8.17
N ALA A 84 9.38 -7.64 8.38
CA ALA A 84 8.68 -7.48 9.64
C ALA A 84 7.54 -8.51 9.79
N GLU A 85 7.30 -8.93 11.03
CA GLU A 85 6.17 -9.80 11.37
C GLU A 85 4.86 -9.00 11.29
N GLY A 86 3.86 -9.55 10.63
CA GLY A 86 2.50 -9.02 10.55
C GLY A 86 1.79 -9.04 11.91
N GLY A 87 0.82 -8.15 12.07
CA GLY A 87 -0.02 -8.09 13.25
C GLY A 87 -1.39 -8.73 13.01
N LYS A 88 -2.28 -8.54 13.99
CA LYS A 88 -3.66 -9.06 13.93
C LYS A 88 -4.47 -8.43 12.79
N GLU A 89 -4.32 -7.12 12.62
CA GLU A 89 -4.97 -6.36 11.57
C GLU A 89 -3.91 -5.83 10.56
N ARG A 90 -4.38 -5.34 9.39
CA ARG A 90 -3.50 -4.68 8.42
C ARG A 90 -2.78 -3.49 9.04
N GLN A 91 -3.48 -2.70 9.86
CA GLN A 91 -2.93 -1.56 10.57
C GLN A 91 -1.78 -1.97 11.49
N ASP A 92 -1.95 -3.03 12.29
CA ASP A 92 -0.87 -3.54 13.17
C ASP A 92 0.35 -3.98 12.36
N SER A 93 0.11 -4.60 11.22
CA SER A 93 1.16 -5.04 10.30
C SER A 93 2.00 -3.86 9.81
N ILE A 94 1.34 -2.81 9.30
CA ILE A 94 2.04 -1.59 8.85
C ILE A 94 2.73 -0.88 10.03
N TYR A 95 2.10 -0.81 11.21
CA TYR A 95 2.73 -0.26 12.40
C TYR A 95 4.05 -0.96 12.75
N ASN A 96 4.10 -2.29 12.60
CA ASN A 96 5.34 -3.05 12.82
C ASN A 96 6.43 -2.69 11.81
N ALA A 97 6.08 -2.45 10.55
CA ALA A 97 7.02 -2.01 9.53
C ALA A 97 7.54 -0.58 9.78
N LEU A 98 6.68 0.32 10.24
CA LEU A 98 7.03 1.72 10.50
C LEU A 98 8.15 1.88 11.53
N LYS A 99 8.35 0.91 12.43
CA LYS A 99 9.47 0.91 13.40
C LYS A 99 10.85 0.89 12.74
N PHE A 100 10.94 0.45 11.49
CA PHE A 100 12.18 0.38 10.71
C PHE A 100 12.33 1.55 9.72
N CYS A 101 11.35 2.45 9.65
CA CYS A 101 11.38 3.63 8.80
C CYS A 101 12.09 4.80 9.47
N ASP A 102 12.80 5.60 8.65
CA ASP A 102 13.32 6.90 9.10
C ASP A 102 12.18 7.93 9.10
N LYS A 103 12.01 8.65 10.21
CA LYS A 103 11.01 9.72 10.34
C LYS A 103 11.17 10.84 9.30
N ASN A 104 12.39 11.05 8.82
CA ASN A 104 12.69 12.07 7.83
C ASN A 104 12.54 11.57 6.37
N SER A 105 12.22 10.29 6.18
CA SER A 105 11.97 9.73 4.86
C SER A 105 10.57 10.03 4.37
N ILE A 106 10.34 9.75 3.09
CA ILE A 106 9.00 9.55 2.55
C ILE A 106 8.70 8.05 2.58
N VAL A 107 7.54 7.67 3.09
CA VAL A 107 7.11 6.28 3.22
C VAL A 107 5.96 6.02 2.26
N ALA A 108 6.13 5.03 1.38
CA ALA A 108 5.10 4.53 0.49
C ALA A 108 4.59 3.18 1.01
N VAL A 109 3.29 3.05 1.23
CA VAL A 109 2.65 1.79 1.63
C VAL A 109 1.96 1.20 0.41
N GLN A 110 2.35 -0.02 0.03
CA GLN A 110 1.89 -0.73 -1.15
C GLN A 110 1.33 -2.10 -0.79
N ASP A 111 0.16 -2.43 -1.33
CA ASP A 111 -0.39 -3.78 -1.23
C ASP A 111 0.45 -4.76 -2.08
N GLY A 112 0.97 -5.83 -1.47
CA GLY A 112 1.74 -6.87 -2.16
C GLY A 112 0.94 -7.72 -3.16
N VAL A 113 -0.36 -7.49 -3.23
CA VAL A 113 -1.30 -8.17 -4.14
C VAL A 113 -1.86 -7.23 -5.23
N ARG A 114 -1.12 -6.16 -5.57
CA ARG A 114 -1.37 -5.32 -6.75
C ARG A 114 -0.22 -5.46 -7.75
N PRO A 115 -0.17 -6.56 -8.50
CA PRO A 115 0.96 -6.87 -9.38
C PRO A 115 1.14 -5.87 -10.53
N PHE A 116 0.09 -5.11 -10.87
CA PHE A 116 0.09 -4.08 -11.92
C PHE A 116 0.47 -2.68 -11.42
N PHE A 117 1.08 -2.60 -10.24
CA PHE A 117 1.68 -1.39 -9.70
C PHE A 117 2.68 -0.78 -10.68
N LYS A 118 2.71 0.55 -10.81
CA LYS A 118 3.60 1.27 -11.73
C LYS A 118 4.49 2.26 -10.96
N GLU A 119 5.76 2.36 -11.32
CA GLU A 119 6.71 3.31 -10.72
C GLU A 119 6.21 4.76 -10.81
N LYS A 120 5.52 5.11 -11.92
CA LYS A 120 4.92 6.42 -12.11
C LYS A 120 4.07 6.91 -10.92
N TYR A 121 3.40 6.01 -10.21
CA TYR A 121 2.61 6.41 -9.04
C TYR A 121 3.47 6.94 -7.90
N LEU A 122 4.68 6.40 -7.74
CA LEU A 122 5.66 6.92 -6.77
C LEU A 122 6.20 8.27 -7.21
N GLU A 123 6.54 8.40 -8.50
CA GLU A 123 7.05 9.65 -9.09
C GLU A 123 6.04 10.78 -8.95
N ASP A 124 4.77 10.55 -9.30
CA ASP A 124 3.70 11.54 -9.22
C ASP A 124 3.48 11.97 -7.75
N ALA A 125 3.43 11.00 -6.82
CA ALA A 125 3.26 11.30 -5.39
C ALA A 125 4.46 12.07 -4.82
N PHE A 126 5.68 11.72 -5.21
CA PHE A 126 6.89 12.43 -4.80
C PHE A 126 6.87 13.88 -5.27
N ASN A 127 6.58 14.08 -6.55
CA ASN A 127 6.52 15.42 -7.13
C ASN A 127 5.47 16.28 -6.42
N GLU A 128 4.31 15.69 -6.09
CA GLU A 128 3.26 16.36 -5.34
C GLU A 128 3.73 16.79 -3.94
N LEU A 129 4.33 15.87 -3.17
CA LEU A 129 4.85 16.17 -1.83
C LEU A 129 6.01 17.18 -1.86
N LYS A 130 6.85 17.12 -2.89
CA LYS A 130 7.97 18.05 -3.06
C LYS A 130 7.49 19.46 -3.36
N ASN A 131 6.51 19.60 -4.24
CA ASN A 131 6.03 20.90 -4.72
C ASN A 131 5.01 21.54 -3.77
N ASN A 132 4.39 20.77 -2.89
CA ASN A 132 3.35 21.22 -1.97
C ASN A 132 3.68 20.88 -0.51
N PRO A 133 4.47 21.72 0.19
CA PRO A 133 4.92 21.45 1.56
C PRO A 133 3.80 21.31 2.59
N TYR A 134 2.59 21.80 2.28
CA TYR A 134 1.41 21.73 3.13
C TYR A 134 0.59 20.44 2.95
N ILE A 135 1.00 19.55 2.01
CA ILE A 135 0.41 18.22 1.82
C ILE A 135 1.26 17.19 2.57
N ASP A 136 0.63 16.37 3.37
CA ASP A 136 1.25 15.39 4.24
C ASP A 136 1.28 13.98 3.62
N GLY A 137 0.33 13.71 2.72
CA GLY A 137 0.22 12.43 2.03
C GLY A 137 -0.44 12.52 0.66
N VAL A 138 -0.18 11.50 -0.15
CA VAL A 138 -0.78 11.34 -1.48
C VAL A 138 -1.28 9.90 -1.61
N VAL A 139 -2.54 9.74 -1.98
CA VAL A 139 -3.18 8.44 -2.22
C VAL A 139 -3.46 8.29 -3.70
N VAL A 140 -3.00 7.20 -4.28
CA VAL A 140 -3.38 6.82 -5.64
C VAL A 140 -4.82 6.36 -5.66
N GLY A 141 -5.62 6.84 -6.60
CA GLY A 141 -7.03 6.46 -6.69
C GLY A 141 -7.64 6.76 -8.04
N VAL A 142 -8.79 6.17 -8.30
CA VAL A 142 -9.54 6.34 -9.55
C VAL A 142 -10.96 6.84 -9.27
N PRO A 143 -11.54 7.70 -10.13
CA PRO A 143 -12.94 8.08 -10.01
C PRO A 143 -13.86 6.87 -10.00
N VAL A 144 -14.87 6.89 -9.15
CA VAL A 144 -15.88 5.82 -9.10
C VAL A 144 -16.73 5.84 -10.36
N LYS A 145 -16.88 4.68 -11.04
CA LYS A 145 -17.69 4.55 -12.27
C LYS A 145 -19.17 4.33 -11.96
N ASP A 146 -19.45 3.48 -10.97
CA ASP A 146 -20.82 3.11 -10.63
C ASP A 146 -21.48 4.14 -9.70
N THR A 147 -22.81 4.10 -9.64
CA THR A 147 -23.56 4.86 -8.65
C THR A 147 -23.47 4.18 -7.29
N ILE A 148 -22.86 4.83 -6.32
CA ILE A 148 -22.71 4.31 -4.96
C ILE A 148 -23.98 4.63 -4.14
N LYS A 149 -24.46 3.64 -3.41
CA LYS A 149 -25.55 3.75 -2.45
C LYS A 149 -25.02 3.52 -1.04
N VAL A 150 -25.39 4.37 -0.11
CA VAL A 150 -25.22 4.13 1.31
C VAL A 150 -26.47 3.40 1.78
N VAL A 151 -26.30 2.28 2.46
CA VAL A 151 -27.42 1.44 2.96
C VAL A 151 -27.29 1.24 4.46
N ASN A 152 -28.42 1.00 5.13
CA ASN A 152 -28.45 0.56 6.53
C ASN A 152 -28.22 -0.96 6.63
N GLU A 153 -28.28 -1.52 7.86
CA GLU A 153 -28.11 -2.96 8.13
C GLU A 153 -29.17 -3.85 7.47
N GLU A 154 -30.36 -3.29 7.18
CA GLU A 154 -31.45 -3.98 6.49
C GLU A 154 -31.33 -3.92 4.96
N GLY A 155 -30.28 -3.26 4.42
CA GLY A 155 -30.09 -3.08 2.99
C GLY A 155 -30.92 -1.94 2.36
N ILE A 156 -31.60 -1.11 3.18
CA ILE A 156 -32.40 0.03 2.71
C ILE A 156 -31.46 1.18 2.35
N ILE A 157 -31.67 1.78 1.16
CA ILE A 157 -30.89 2.93 0.72
C ILE A 157 -31.19 4.15 1.57
N ILE A 158 -30.13 4.69 2.23
CA ILE A 158 -30.22 5.91 3.06
C ILE A 158 -29.83 7.15 2.25
N SER A 159 -28.82 7.03 1.38
CA SER A 159 -28.34 8.15 0.56
C SER A 159 -27.64 7.68 -0.71
N THR A 160 -27.49 8.63 -1.64
CA THR A 160 -26.70 8.44 -2.87
C THR A 160 -25.71 9.58 -2.95
N PRO A 161 -24.42 9.32 -2.60
CA PRO A 161 -23.38 10.36 -2.67
C PRO A 161 -23.17 10.87 -4.09
N VAL A 162 -22.73 12.12 -4.19
CA VAL A 162 -22.40 12.75 -5.46
C VAL A 162 -21.16 12.07 -6.07
N ARG A 163 -21.34 11.28 -7.15
CA ARG A 163 -20.29 10.44 -7.74
C ARG A 163 -19.01 11.21 -8.10
N ARG A 164 -19.11 12.46 -8.58
CA ARG A 164 -17.94 13.28 -8.92
C ARG A 164 -17.00 13.56 -7.74
N ALA A 165 -17.48 13.41 -6.51
CA ALA A 165 -16.70 13.59 -5.28
C ALA A 165 -16.16 12.26 -4.72
N LEU A 166 -16.40 11.14 -5.40
CA LEU A 166 -15.99 9.82 -4.95
C LEU A 166 -14.80 9.30 -5.74
N VAL A 167 -13.79 8.84 -5.02
CA VAL A 167 -12.60 8.18 -5.54
C VAL A 167 -12.43 6.83 -4.85
N ALA A 168 -12.22 5.80 -5.65
CA ALA A 168 -11.82 4.49 -5.13
C ALA A 168 -10.31 4.52 -4.83
N ALA A 169 -9.95 4.52 -3.56
CA ALA A 169 -8.57 4.53 -3.11
C ALA A 169 -7.84 3.25 -3.49
N GLN A 170 -6.63 3.41 -3.96
CA GLN A 170 -5.70 2.33 -4.29
C GLN A 170 -4.43 2.48 -3.44
N THR A 171 -3.41 1.68 -3.75
CA THR A 171 -2.04 1.89 -3.29
C THR A 171 -1.12 2.04 -4.52
N PRO A 172 0.01 2.77 -4.37
CA PRO A 172 0.63 3.21 -3.13
C PRO A 172 -0.13 4.36 -2.45
N GLN A 173 -0.04 4.37 -1.12
CA GLN A 173 -0.36 5.53 -0.30
C GLN A 173 0.95 6.07 0.26
N VAL A 174 1.27 7.31 -0.03
CA VAL A 174 2.62 7.89 0.15
C VAL A 174 2.55 9.07 1.11
N PHE A 175 3.40 9.08 2.13
CA PHE A 175 3.32 10.08 3.20
C PHE A 175 4.70 10.59 3.60
N ARG A 176 4.74 11.76 4.24
CA ARG A 176 5.88 12.18 5.04
C ARG A 176 6.02 11.23 6.22
N GLY A 177 7.18 10.60 6.38
CA GLY A 177 7.38 9.52 7.36
C GLY A 177 7.00 9.92 8.78
N LYS A 178 7.40 11.11 9.22
CA LYS A 178 7.05 11.63 10.55
C LYS A 178 5.53 11.66 10.78
N ILE A 179 4.78 12.20 9.82
CA ILE A 179 3.32 12.36 9.95
C ILE A 179 2.63 10.98 9.99
N LEU A 180 3.04 10.06 9.12
CA LEU A 180 2.49 8.70 9.12
C LEU A 180 2.77 7.97 10.44
N ILE A 181 4.01 8.02 10.93
CA ILE A 181 4.40 7.36 12.19
C ILE A 181 3.61 7.92 13.36
N GLU A 182 3.52 9.26 13.50
CA GLU A 182 2.76 9.91 14.56
C GLU A 182 1.26 9.57 14.50
N ALA A 183 0.67 9.47 13.29
CA ALA A 183 -0.73 9.08 13.13
C ALA A 183 -0.97 7.64 13.60
N TYR A 184 -0.05 6.72 13.28
CA TYR A 184 -0.13 5.33 13.72
C TYR A 184 0.07 5.17 15.25
N GLU A 185 1.00 5.93 15.83
CA GLU A 185 1.23 5.96 17.28
C GLU A 185 -0.04 6.40 18.02
N LYS A 186 -0.63 7.54 17.63
CA LYS A 186 -1.90 8.05 18.20
C LYS A 186 -3.06 7.09 18.02
N ALA A 187 -3.21 6.52 16.82
CA ALA A 187 -4.28 5.54 16.56
C ALA A 187 -4.17 4.33 17.49
N LYS A 188 -2.94 3.87 17.78
CA LYS A 188 -2.68 2.79 18.71
C LYS A 188 -3.03 3.16 20.15
N GLU A 189 -2.64 4.35 20.61
CA GLU A 189 -2.98 4.86 21.95
C GLU A 189 -4.50 4.96 22.15
N GLU A 190 -5.23 5.43 21.12
CA GLU A 190 -6.69 5.59 21.15
C GLU A 190 -7.46 4.29 20.83
N ASN A 191 -6.76 3.18 20.50
CA ASN A 191 -7.39 1.95 20.01
C ASN A 191 -8.28 2.20 18.77
N PHE A 192 -7.92 3.15 17.92
CA PHE A 192 -8.64 3.48 16.71
C PHE A 192 -8.20 2.60 15.56
N LEU A 193 -9.15 1.96 14.88
CA LEU A 193 -8.91 1.18 13.68
C LEU A 193 -9.39 1.97 12.45
N GLY A 194 -8.42 2.39 11.63
CA GLY A 194 -8.68 3.05 10.35
C GLY A 194 -9.02 2.05 9.24
N THR A 195 -9.58 2.55 8.16
CA THR A 195 -9.90 1.75 6.97
C THR A 195 -8.68 1.52 6.08
N ASP A 196 -7.77 2.51 6.02
CA ASP A 196 -6.51 2.50 5.29
C ASP A 196 -5.50 3.43 5.97
N ASP A 197 -4.31 3.60 5.37
CA ASP A 197 -3.24 4.41 5.96
C ASP A 197 -3.60 5.90 5.96
N SER A 198 -4.29 6.36 4.90
CA SER A 198 -4.71 7.76 4.79
C SER A 198 -5.74 8.16 5.84
N SER A 199 -6.66 7.27 6.17
CA SER A 199 -7.70 7.54 7.16
C SER A 199 -7.14 7.86 8.56
N LEU A 200 -5.96 7.29 8.90
CA LEU A 200 -5.26 7.63 10.13
C LEU A 200 -4.66 9.03 10.06
N VAL A 201 -3.98 9.35 8.97
CA VAL A 201 -3.38 10.68 8.75
C VAL A 201 -4.45 11.77 8.77
N GLU A 202 -5.58 11.55 8.07
CA GLU A 202 -6.73 12.45 8.02
C GLU A 202 -7.35 12.66 9.40
N LYS A 203 -7.55 11.60 10.18
CA LYS A 203 -8.12 11.65 11.53
C LYS A 203 -7.31 12.59 12.44
N TYR A 204 -6.01 12.62 12.30
CA TYR A 204 -5.12 13.44 13.13
C TYR A 204 -4.71 14.77 12.47
N GLY A 205 -5.50 15.22 11.49
CA GLY A 205 -5.41 16.57 10.90
C GLY A 205 -4.42 16.71 9.77
N GLY A 206 -3.81 15.63 9.30
CA GLY A 206 -2.96 15.63 8.12
C GLY A 206 -3.75 15.85 6.82
N LYS A 207 -3.13 16.53 5.87
CA LYS A 207 -3.73 16.83 4.57
C LYS A 207 -3.28 15.83 3.53
N VAL A 208 -4.23 15.04 3.02
CA VAL A 208 -3.98 14.01 2.02
C VAL A 208 -4.62 14.39 0.69
N LYS A 209 -3.88 14.23 -0.41
CA LYS A 209 -4.33 14.54 -1.77
C LYS A 209 -4.46 13.27 -2.59
N ILE A 210 -5.43 13.22 -3.51
CA ILE A 210 -5.54 12.14 -4.48
C ILE A 210 -4.63 12.41 -5.68
N SER A 211 -3.87 11.39 -6.08
CA SER A 211 -3.19 11.29 -7.37
C SER A 211 -3.93 10.29 -8.26
N LEU A 212 -4.01 10.59 -9.56
CA LEU A 212 -4.74 9.75 -10.50
C LEU A 212 -4.03 8.41 -10.70
N GLY A 213 -4.73 7.34 -10.36
CA GLY A 213 -4.32 5.96 -10.61
C GLY A 213 -4.82 5.41 -11.95
N ASP A 214 -4.86 4.10 -12.03
CA ASP A 214 -5.30 3.35 -13.21
C ASP A 214 -6.27 2.26 -12.77
N TYR A 215 -7.36 2.05 -13.52
CA TYR A 215 -8.30 0.95 -13.25
C TYR A 215 -7.64 -0.43 -13.41
N GLY A 216 -6.54 -0.52 -14.15
CA GLY A 216 -5.72 -1.72 -14.25
C GLY A 216 -4.85 -2.01 -13.02
N ASN A 217 -4.68 -1.06 -12.08
CA ASN A 217 -3.98 -1.30 -10.81
C ASN A 217 -4.87 -2.09 -9.83
N ILE A 218 -5.25 -3.28 -10.26
CA ILE A 218 -6.22 -4.14 -9.58
C ILE A 218 -5.59 -4.75 -8.32
N LYS A 219 -6.38 -4.83 -7.25
CA LYS A 219 -6.05 -5.58 -6.04
C LYS A 219 -6.62 -6.99 -6.16
N ILE A 220 -5.77 -8.00 -6.15
CA ILE A 220 -6.20 -9.40 -6.17
C ILE A 220 -6.74 -9.77 -4.77
N THR A 221 -8.07 -9.92 -4.67
CA THR A 221 -8.76 -10.11 -3.38
C THR A 221 -9.76 -11.25 -3.38
N THR A 222 -10.32 -11.59 -4.54
CA THR A 222 -11.31 -12.64 -4.72
C THR A 222 -10.87 -13.61 -5.82
N ILE A 223 -11.57 -14.73 -5.98
CA ILE A 223 -11.25 -15.73 -7.01
C ILE A 223 -11.45 -15.15 -8.41
N GLU A 224 -12.45 -14.30 -8.58
CA GLU A 224 -12.75 -13.65 -9.86
C GLU A 224 -11.57 -12.77 -10.33
N ASP A 225 -10.85 -12.16 -9.38
CA ASP A 225 -9.68 -11.31 -9.69
C ASP A 225 -8.53 -12.12 -10.32
N ILE A 226 -8.46 -13.44 -10.11
CA ILE A 226 -7.44 -14.31 -10.71
C ILE A 226 -7.50 -14.27 -12.23
N SER A 227 -8.68 -14.05 -12.81
CA SER A 227 -8.85 -13.95 -14.25
C SER A 227 -7.99 -12.83 -14.87
N PHE A 228 -7.70 -11.77 -14.11
CA PHE A 228 -6.85 -10.66 -14.57
C PHE A 228 -5.37 -11.04 -14.65
N LEU A 229 -4.93 -12.06 -13.91
CA LEU A 229 -3.54 -12.52 -13.93
C LEU A 229 -3.18 -13.29 -15.21
N LYS A 230 -4.17 -13.77 -15.95
CA LYS A 230 -3.99 -14.56 -17.18
C LYS A 230 -3.95 -13.72 -18.47
N ARG A 231 -4.04 -12.37 -18.37
CA ARG A 231 -4.25 -11.48 -19.53
C ARG A 231 -2.99 -11.05 -20.29
N GLU A 232 -1.80 -11.48 -19.87
CA GLU A 232 -0.58 -11.20 -20.65
C GLU A 232 0.05 -12.53 -21.09
N GLY A 233 -0.47 -13.13 -22.18
CA GLY A 233 0.25 -14.22 -22.85
C GLY A 233 -0.51 -15.49 -23.20
N ASP A 234 -1.85 -15.48 -23.25
CA ASP A 234 -2.64 -16.54 -23.90
C ASP A 234 -3.00 -16.13 -25.34
#